data_c6e913f84e96143b7d3c0a51194af64f
#
_entry.id   c6e913f84e96143b7d3c0a51194af64f
#
_cell.length_a   1.000
_cell.length_b   1.000
_cell.length_c   1.000
_cell.angle_alpha   90.00
_cell.angle_beta   90.00
_cell.angle_gamma   90.00
#
_symmetry.space_group_name_H-M   'P 1'
#
loop_
_entity.id
_entity.type
_entity.pdbx_description
1 polymer ?
#
loop_
_entity_poly.entity_id
_entity_poly.type
_entity_poly.pdbx_seq_one_letter_code
_entity_poly.pdbx_strand_id
1 'polypeptide(L)'
;GRLLNEIDMREKRKVCLIGTKINEVLFHNEDPCGKYIRVNGLYYQVVGVVNQRASGLNLGGRGEETVFIPFNTMQQTLNQGDILHFLALSVKPGYPIETTIEQVKNIMKTQNQIAPTDPQAIGVVNIAAQFKTFNLLFTGIDILVWLVGMGTLLSGIIGISNIMMVTVKERTREIGVRRALGAKPFDIIS
;
A
#
# COMPACT_ATOMS: atom_id res chain seq x y z
N GLY A 1 -3.00 22.50 16.26
CA GLY A 1 -1.57 22.31 16.37
C GLY A 1 -0.83 22.50 15.05
N ARG A 2 0.47 22.44 15.05
CA ARG A 2 1.36 22.49 13.88
C ARG A 2 2.22 21.24 13.76
N LEU A 3 2.77 21.00 12.58
CA LEU A 3 3.77 19.96 12.37
C LEU A 3 5.18 20.43 12.82
N LEU A 4 6.08 19.46 12.97
CA LEU A 4 7.50 19.75 13.16
C LEU A 4 8.07 20.41 11.89
N ASN A 5 8.93 21.40 12.07
CA ASN A 5 9.54 22.16 10.98
C ASN A 5 11.06 22.12 11.06
N GLU A 6 11.72 22.67 10.03
CA GLU A 6 13.19 22.72 9.96
C GLU A 6 13.82 23.54 11.10
N ILE A 7 13.13 24.55 11.61
CA ILE A 7 13.61 25.36 12.74
C ILE A 7 13.69 24.49 13.99
N ASP A 8 12.67 23.66 14.25
CA ASP A 8 12.66 22.75 15.40
C ASP A 8 13.83 21.76 15.35
N MET A 9 14.20 21.30 14.13
CA MET A 9 15.35 20.41 13.94
C MET A 9 16.67 21.13 14.11
N ARG A 10 16.83 22.32 13.50
CA ARG A 10 18.07 23.11 13.52
C ARG A 10 18.39 23.63 14.91
N GLU A 11 17.39 24.14 15.60
CA GLU A 11 17.54 24.70 16.97
C GLU A 11 17.43 23.63 18.07
N LYS A 12 17.21 22.34 17.67
CA LYS A 12 17.08 21.22 18.59
C LYS A 12 16.04 21.49 19.69
N ARG A 13 14.90 22.07 19.29
CA ARG A 13 13.83 22.42 20.22
C ARG A 13 13.25 21.16 20.87
N LYS A 14 12.98 21.22 22.18
CA LYS A 14 12.33 20.15 22.92
C LYS A 14 10.81 20.19 22.69
N VAL A 15 10.40 19.93 21.44
CA VAL A 15 9.01 19.87 21.03
C VAL A 15 8.68 18.47 20.53
N CYS A 16 7.41 18.09 20.57
CA CYS A 16 6.95 16.81 20.06
C CYS A 16 5.54 16.87 19.45
N LEU A 17 5.26 15.90 18.58
CA LEU A 17 3.91 15.55 18.19
C LEU A 17 3.53 14.26 18.90
N ILE A 18 2.28 14.13 19.27
CA ILE A 18 1.74 12.93 19.92
C ILE A 18 0.67 12.28 19.06
N GLY A 19 0.57 10.96 19.13
CA GLY A 19 -0.51 10.23 18.49
C GLY A 19 -1.85 10.41 19.21
N THR A 20 -2.94 10.11 18.51
CA THR A 20 -4.31 10.27 19.03
C THR A 20 -4.55 9.49 20.30
N LYS A 21 -4.02 8.27 20.41
CA LYS A 21 -4.17 7.44 21.61
C LYS A 21 -3.48 8.03 22.84
N ILE A 22 -2.31 8.63 22.62
CA ILE A 22 -1.60 9.34 23.71
C ILE A 22 -2.40 10.55 24.16
N ASN A 23 -3.01 11.30 23.23
CA ASN A 23 -3.87 12.41 23.57
C ASN A 23 -5.09 11.98 24.39
N GLU A 24 -5.73 10.88 24.00
CA GLU A 24 -6.87 10.31 24.72
C GLU A 24 -6.48 9.93 26.16
N VAL A 25 -5.34 9.25 26.33
CA VAL A 25 -4.93 8.74 27.64
C VAL A 25 -4.39 9.85 28.57
N LEU A 26 -3.56 10.77 28.06
CA LEU A 26 -2.90 11.78 28.90
C LEU A 26 -3.71 13.08 29.04
N PHE A 27 -4.48 13.43 28.03
CA PHE A 27 -5.19 14.73 28.00
C PHE A 27 -6.70 14.57 27.85
N HIS A 28 -7.24 13.35 27.87
CA HIS A 28 -8.69 13.06 27.80
C HIS A 28 -9.37 13.71 26.60
N ASN A 29 -8.67 13.80 25.45
CA ASN A 29 -9.08 14.49 24.22
C ASN A 29 -9.21 16.01 24.32
N GLU A 30 -8.71 16.62 25.39
CA GLU A 30 -8.52 18.07 25.42
C GLU A 30 -7.42 18.49 24.45
N ASP A 31 -7.33 19.80 24.14
CA ASP A 31 -6.22 20.34 23.33
C ASP A 31 -4.88 20.22 24.10
N PRO A 32 -3.94 19.39 23.65
CA PRO A 32 -2.66 19.20 24.30
C PRO A 32 -1.62 20.22 23.86
N CYS A 33 -1.92 21.08 22.86
CA CYS A 33 -0.97 22.03 22.30
C CYS A 33 -0.49 23.03 23.36
N GLY A 34 0.84 23.16 23.48
CA GLY A 34 1.46 24.01 24.50
C GLY A 34 1.70 23.33 25.85
N LYS A 35 0.99 22.22 26.15
CA LYS A 35 1.21 21.44 27.38
C LYS A 35 2.51 20.62 27.25
N TYR A 36 3.02 20.07 28.35
CA TYR A 36 4.27 19.30 28.39
C TYR A 36 4.00 17.84 28.71
N ILE A 37 4.74 16.95 28.04
CA ILE A 37 4.80 15.53 28.38
C ILE A 37 6.23 15.15 28.77
N ARG A 38 6.35 14.15 29.63
CA ARG A 38 7.66 13.62 30.05
C ARG A 38 7.97 12.33 29.30
N VAL A 39 9.05 12.32 28.51
CA VAL A 39 9.52 11.14 27.77
C VAL A 39 10.94 10.86 28.22
N ASN A 40 11.20 9.66 28.72
CA ASN A 40 12.51 9.23 29.24
C ASN A 40 13.15 10.24 30.22
N GLY A 41 12.32 10.83 31.10
CA GLY A 41 12.81 11.76 32.10
C GLY A 41 12.91 13.22 31.64
N LEU A 42 12.76 13.52 30.36
CA LEU A 42 12.84 14.86 29.77
C LEU A 42 11.46 15.39 29.38
N TYR A 43 11.27 16.70 29.54
CA TYR A 43 10.04 17.38 29.19
C TYR A 43 10.08 17.88 27.74
N TYR A 44 9.02 17.56 27.00
CA TYR A 44 8.79 18.04 25.63
C TYR A 44 7.47 18.77 25.54
N GLN A 45 7.45 19.90 24.88
CA GLN A 45 6.22 20.64 24.62
C GLN A 45 5.48 20.04 23.44
N VAL A 46 4.20 19.74 23.64
CA VAL A 46 3.35 19.24 22.56
C VAL A 46 2.99 20.39 21.62
N VAL A 47 3.28 20.24 20.33
CA VAL A 47 2.97 21.24 19.30
C VAL A 47 1.83 20.81 18.37
N GLY A 48 1.45 19.54 18.41
CA GLY A 48 0.32 19.03 17.64
C GLY A 48 0.02 17.56 17.90
N VAL A 49 -1.14 17.12 17.41
CA VAL A 49 -1.59 15.72 17.44
C VAL A 49 -1.60 15.16 16.04
N VAL A 50 -1.04 13.97 15.87
CA VAL A 50 -1.02 13.25 14.59
C VAL A 50 -2.08 12.16 14.61
N ASN A 51 -3.02 12.24 13.69
CA ASN A 51 -3.96 11.17 13.41
C ASN A 51 -3.41 10.35 12.24
N GLN A 52 -2.60 9.36 12.55
CA GLN A 52 -2.12 8.42 11.55
C GLN A 52 -3.16 7.33 11.38
N ARG A 53 -4.01 7.46 10.35
CA ARG A 53 -4.84 6.33 9.93
C ARG A 53 -3.90 5.19 9.56
N ALA A 54 -4.21 3.99 10.05
CA ALA A 54 -3.42 2.78 9.81
C ALA A 54 -3.25 2.52 8.31
N SER A 55 -2.26 3.13 7.73
CA SER A 55 -1.86 2.95 6.34
C SER A 55 -0.69 1.96 6.34
N GLY A 56 -1.00 0.72 6.16
CA GLY A 56 -0.23 -0.44 5.73
C GLY A 56 1.22 -0.68 6.14
N LEU A 57 2.01 0.31 6.47
CA LEU A 57 3.45 0.18 6.74
C LEU A 57 3.81 0.85 8.08
N ASN A 58 3.66 0.06 9.14
CA ASN A 58 4.15 0.45 10.47
C ASN A 58 5.64 0.14 10.58
N LEU A 59 6.48 1.10 10.22
CA LEU A 59 7.94 1.00 10.34
C LEU A 59 8.47 1.33 11.75
N GLY A 60 7.61 1.52 12.74
CA GLY A 60 8.06 1.90 14.08
C GLY A 60 7.00 1.85 15.18
N GLY A 61 5.90 1.12 14.98
CA GLY A 61 4.79 1.05 15.94
C GLY A 61 3.50 1.71 15.44
N ARG A 62 2.45 1.60 16.24
CA ARG A 62 1.17 2.27 15.92
C ARG A 62 1.35 3.77 16.06
N GLY A 63 1.20 4.53 14.97
CA GLY A 63 1.36 5.98 15.00
C GLY A 63 0.47 6.69 16.02
N GLU A 64 -0.66 6.08 16.35
CA GLU A 64 -1.58 6.56 17.40
C GLU A 64 -0.95 6.52 18.82
N GLU A 65 -0.01 5.60 19.05
CA GLU A 65 0.69 5.37 20.33
C GLU A 65 2.12 5.91 20.31
N THR A 66 2.49 6.69 19.29
CA THR A 66 3.86 7.14 19.06
C THR A 66 4.02 8.62 19.38
N VAL A 67 5.17 8.97 19.98
CA VAL A 67 5.64 10.34 20.16
C VAL A 67 6.68 10.63 19.08
N PHE A 68 6.46 11.68 18.28
CA PHE A 68 7.40 12.11 17.25
C PHE A 68 8.22 13.30 17.78
N ILE A 69 9.52 13.16 17.80
CA ILE A 69 10.47 14.16 18.28
C ILE A 69 11.40 14.53 17.13
N PRO A 70 11.86 15.79 17.00
CA PRO A 70 12.85 16.14 16.00
C PRO A 70 14.12 15.30 16.13
N PHE A 71 14.64 14.78 15.02
CA PHE A 71 15.76 13.83 15.01
C PHE A 71 16.98 14.37 15.76
N ASN A 72 17.39 15.62 15.47
CA ASN A 72 18.54 16.23 16.12
C ASN A 72 18.36 16.41 17.65
N THR A 73 17.11 16.65 18.08
CA THR A 73 16.77 16.74 19.51
C THR A 73 16.87 15.36 20.16
N MET A 74 16.38 14.32 19.47
CA MET A 74 16.43 12.95 19.96
C MET A 74 17.88 12.48 20.12
N GLN A 75 18.74 12.70 19.13
CA GLN A 75 20.17 12.35 19.22
C GLN A 75 20.84 12.99 20.42
N GLN A 76 20.60 14.28 20.66
CA GLN A 76 21.21 15.00 21.76
C GLN A 76 20.67 14.57 23.13
N THR A 77 19.37 14.35 23.23
CA THR A 77 18.70 14.06 24.52
C THR A 77 18.87 12.60 24.97
N LEU A 78 19.00 11.67 24.03
CA LEU A 78 19.23 10.26 24.33
C LEU A 78 20.72 9.88 24.30
N ASN A 79 21.61 10.86 24.08
CA ASN A 79 23.06 10.65 23.99
C ASN A 79 23.45 9.52 23.01
N GLN A 80 22.73 9.40 21.88
CA GLN A 80 22.95 8.33 20.91
C GLN A 80 24.07 8.65 19.91
N GLY A 81 24.70 9.84 19.99
CA GLY A 81 25.77 10.23 19.08
C GLY A 81 25.32 10.18 17.61
N ASP A 82 26.15 9.60 16.76
CA ASP A 82 25.91 9.48 15.32
C ASP A 82 25.23 8.16 14.92
N ILE A 83 24.47 7.55 15.84
CA ILE A 83 23.79 6.29 15.57
C ILE A 83 22.50 6.54 14.76
N LEU A 84 22.39 5.88 13.62
CA LEU A 84 21.21 5.86 12.78
C LEU A 84 20.59 4.45 12.82
N HIS A 85 19.43 4.30 13.47
CA HIS A 85 18.77 3.00 13.59
C HIS A 85 18.03 2.57 12.34
N PHE A 86 17.53 3.53 11.58
CA PHE A 86 16.70 3.26 10.41
C PHE A 86 16.83 4.38 9.37
N LEU A 87 17.00 3.99 8.10
CA LEU A 87 17.02 4.89 6.96
C LEU A 87 15.94 4.46 5.95
N ALA A 88 14.98 5.34 5.68
CA ALA A 88 14.00 5.13 4.64
C ALA A 88 14.42 5.87 3.36
N LEU A 89 14.47 5.15 2.25
CA LEU A 89 14.84 5.70 0.94
C LEU A 89 13.70 5.52 -0.05
N SER A 90 13.44 6.55 -0.84
CA SER A 90 12.57 6.47 -2.00
C SER A 90 13.40 6.55 -3.27
N VAL A 91 13.11 5.66 -4.22
CA VAL A 91 13.79 5.61 -5.51
C VAL A 91 12.92 6.33 -6.54
N LYS A 92 13.53 7.17 -7.38
CA LYS A 92 12.80 7.86 -8.47
C LYS A 92 12.24 6.84 -9.46
N PRO A 93 11.05 7.09 -10.04
CA PRO A 93 10.50 6.24 -11.08
C PRO A 93 11.49 6.03 -12.23
N GLY A 94 11.60 4.78 -12.70
CA GLY A 94 12.52 4.41 -13.79
C GLY A 94 13.88 3.86 -13.37
N TYR A 95 14.23 3.92 -12.09
CA TYR A 95 15.46 3.30 -11.59
C TYR A 95 15.16 1.93 -10.96
N PRO A 96 15.99 0.90 -11.24
CA PRO A 96 15.81 -0.41 -10.64
C PRO A 96 16.14 -0.35 -9.14
N ILE A 97 15.19 -0.83 -8.33
CA ILE A 97 15.27 -0.74 -6.87
C ILE A 97 16.38 -1.65 -6.34
N GLU A 98 16.53 -2.84 -6.91
CA GLU A 98 17.51 -3.84 -6.49
C GLU A 98 18.96 -3.31 -6.60
N THR A 99 19.29 -2.71 -7.74
CA THR A 99 20.63 -2.10 -7.94
C THR A 99 20.87 -0.91 -7.03
N THR A 100 19.84 -0.11 -6.76
CA THR A 100 19.93 1.01 -5.83
C THR A 100 20.17 0.52 -4.40
N ILE A 101 19.50 -0.55 -3.97
CA ILE A 101 19.73 -1.17 -2.66
C ILE A 101 21.19 -1.63 -2.53
N GLU A 102 21.73 -2.31 -3.54
CA GLU A 102 23.12 -2.79 -3.52
C GLU A 102 24.11 -1.63 -3.45
N GLN A 103 23.91 -0.57 -4.22
CA GLN A 103 24.76 0.62 -4.17
C GLN A 103 24.75 1.27 -2.79
N VAL A 104 23.57 1.44 -2.18
CA VAL A 104 23.45 2.01 -0.84
C VAL A 104 24.11 1.10 0.20
N LYS A 105 23.91 -0.23 0.12
CA LYS A 105 24.59 -1.18 1.01
C LYS A 105 26.12 -1.06 0.90
N ASN A 106 26.64 -0.98 -0.31
CA ASN A 106 28.09 -0.88 -0.53
C ASN A 106 28.66 0.44 0.04
N ILE A 107 27.97 1.56 -0.16
CA ILE A 107 28.36 2.84 0.42
C ILE A 107 28.37 2.76 1.95
N MET A 108 27.31 2.22 2.56
CA MET A 108 27.20 2.09 4.01
C MET A 108 28.26 1.14 4.58
N LYS A 109 28.55 0.03 3.90
CA LYS A 109 29.61 -0.91 4.32
C LYS A 109 30.98 -0.25 4.27
N THR A 110 31.27 0.50 3.22
CA THR A 110 32.55 1.17 3.06
C THR A 110 32.75 2.26 4.12
N GLN A 111 31.74 3.08 4.37
CA GLN A 111 31.80 4.16 5.34
C GLN A 111 31.93 3.67 6.79
N ASN A 112 31.27 2.57 7.12
CA ASN A 112 31.28 2.02 8.47
C ASN A 112 32.33 0.89 8.66
N GLN A 113 33.24 0.69 7.70
CA GLN A 113 34.31 -0.33 7.76
C GLN A 113 33.78 -1.76 8.00
N ILE A 114 32.60 -2.07 7.46
CA ILE A 114 31.97 -3.37 7.55
C ILE A 114 32.54 -4.30 6.47
N ALA A 115 32.80 -5.56 6.81
CA ALA A 115 33.27 -6.55 5.85
C ALA A 115 32.30 -6.66 4.66
N PRO A 116 32.79 -6.59 3.42
CA PRO A 116 31.94 -6.70 2.22
C PRO A 116 31.14 -7.98 2.13
N THR A 117 31.66 -9.06 2.72
CA THR A 117 31.07 -10.39 2.69
C THR A 117 30.02 -10.65 3.80
N ASP A 118 29.83 -9.70 4.74
CA ASP A 118 28.83 -9.86 5.78
C ASP A 118 27.42 -9.54 5.26
N PRO A 119 26.52 -10.55 5.12
CA PRO A 119 25.16 -10.32 4.64
C PRO A 119 24.22 -9.79 5.73
N GLN A 120 24.59 -9.95 7.01
CA GLN A 120 23.71 -9.62 8.14
C GLN A 120 23.92 -8.21 8.69
N ALA A 121 25.02 -7.57 8.33
CA ALA A 121 25.39 -6.26 8.84
C ALA A 121 24.36 -5.15 8.55
N ILE A 122 23.64 -5.24 7.44
CA ILE A 122 22.64 -4.24 7.04
C ILE A 122 21.34 -4.96 6.67
N GLY A 123 20.35 -4.86 7.54
CA GLY A 123 18.99 -5.33 7.26
C GLY A 123 18.31 -4.43 6.22
N VAL A 124 17.66 -5.01 5.22
CA VAL A 124 16.91 -4.26 4.21
C VAL A 124 15.50 -4.79 4.11
N VAL A 125 14.54 -3.91 4.20
CA VAL A 125 13.13 -4.20 3.93
C VAL A 125 12.77 -3.62 2.57
N ASN A 126 12.68 -4.50 1.54
CA ASN A 126 12.25 -4.10 0.21
C ASN A 126 10.73 -4.18 0.10
N ILE A 127 10.09 -3.05 0.32
CA ILE A 127 8.63 -2.90 0.27
C ILE A 127 8.10 -3.13 -1.15
N ALA A 128 8.83 -2.70 -2.17
CA ALA A 128 8.42 -2.88 -3.56
C ALA A 128 8.37 -4.35 -3.97
N ALA A 129 9.27 -5.19 -3.45
CA ALA A 129 9.24 -6.63 -3.68
C ALA A 129 7.96 -7.26 -3.09
N GLN A 130 7.51 -6.79 -1.93
CA GLN A 130 6.25 -7.25 -1.34
C GLN A 130 5.05 -6.86 -2.22
N PHE A 131 5.01 -5.63 -2.72
CA PHE A 131 3.96 -5.20 -3.65
C PHE A 131 3.95 -6.00 -4.96
N LYS A 132 5.12 -6.39 -5.47
CA LYS A 132 5.21 -7.26 -6.66
C LYS A 132 4.53 -8.61 -6.43
N THR A 133 4.70 -9.21 -5.26
CA THR A 133 4.02 -10.45 -4.89
C THR A 133 2.51 -10.29 -4.84
N PHE A 134 2.01 -9.20 -4.25
CA PHE A 134 0.57 -8.90 -4.25
C PHE A 134 0.03 -8.72 -5.67
N ASN A 135 0.75 -7.99 -6.55
CA ASN A 135 0.33 -7.82 -7.94
C ASN A 135 0.24 -9.15 -8.69
N LEU A 136 1.17 -10.09 -8.47
CA LEU A 136 1.08 -11.43 -9.05
C LEU A 136 -0.17 -12.20 -8.58
N LEU A 137 -0.53 -12.08 -7.31
CA LEU A 137 -1.76 -12.68 -6.78
C LEU A 137 -3.00 -12.07 -7.44
N PHE A 138 -3.08 -10.74 -7.56
CA PHE A 138 -4.18 -10.08 -8.26
C PHE A 138 -4.27 -10.49 -9.72
N THR A 139 -3.15 -10.56 -10.44
CA THR A 139 -3.12 -11.05 -11.82
C THR A 139 -3.64 -12.48 -11.93
N GLY A 140 -3.30 -13.35 -10.98
CA GLY A 140 -3.82 -14.73 -10.94
C GLY A 140 -5.33 -14.76 -10.73
N ILE A 141 -5.87 -13.92 -9.86
CA ILE A 141 -7.31 -13.78 -9.62
C ILE A 141 -8.01 -13.26 -10.88
N ASP A 142 -7.45 -12.25 -11.55
CA ASP A 142 -8.00 -11.70 -12.79
C ASP A 142 -8.11 -12.76 -13.89
N ILE A 143 -7.07 -13.56 -14.09
CA ILE A 143 -7.08 -14.67 -15.04
C ILE A 143 -8.19 -15.69 -14.71
N LEU A 144 -8.34 -16.03 -13.43
CA LEU A 144 -9.38 -16.95 -12.98
C LEU A 144 -10.78 -16.38 -13.23
N VAL A 145 -11.02 -15.12 -12.94
CA VAL A 145 -12.29 -14.43 -13.20
C VAL A 145 -12.62 -14.44 -14.69
N TRP A 146 -11.63 -14.13 -15.56
CA TRP A 146 -11.81 -14.20 -17.00
C TRP A 146 -12.14 -15.61 -17.49
N LEU A 147 -11.47 -16.63 -16.96
CA LEU A 147 -11.69 -18.02 -17.33
C LEU A 147 -13.11 -18.48 -16.96
N VAL A 148 -13.54 -18.19 -15.72
CA VAL A 148 -14.90 -18.52 -15.25
C VAL A 148 -15.93 -17.72 -16.03
N GLY A 149 -15.70 -16.41 -16.25
CA GLY A 149 -16.60 -15.55 -17.03
C GLY A 149 -16.80 -16.04 -18.47
N MET A 150 -15.71 -16.39 -19.16
CA MET A 150 -15.81 -17.00 -20.50
C MET A 150 -16.52 -18.34 -20.49
N GLY A 151 -16.26 -19.18 -19.50
CA GLY A 151 -16.93 -20.48 -19.37
C GLY A 151 -18.44 -20.33 -19.18
N THR A 152 -18.89 -19.39 -18.36
CA THR A 152 -20.31 -19.11 -18.14
C THR A 152 -20.99 -18.53 -19.39
N LEU A 153 -20.31 -17.63 -20.12
CA LEU A 153 -20.82 -17.12 -21.40
C LEU A 153 -20.99 -18.22 -22.43
N LEU A 154 -19.99 -19.09 -22.59
CA LEU A 154 -20.08 -20.25 -23.51
C LEU A 154 -21.22 -21.20 -23.12
N SER A 155 -21.36 -21.49 -21.84
CA SER A 155 -22.46 -22.33 -21.35
C SER A 155 -23.83 -21.69 -21.67
N GLY A 156 -23.98 -20.39 -21.49
CA GLY A 156 -25.18 -19.64 -21.84
C GLY A 156 -25.51 -19.71 -23.34
N ILE A 157 -24.48 -19.53 -24.19
CA ILE A 157 -24.64 -19.63 -25.66
C ILE A 157 -25.13 -21.05 -26.06
N ILE A 158 -24.52 -22.09 -25.49
CA ILE A 158 -24.91 -23.49 -25.78
C ILE A 158 -26.36 -23.72 -25.32
N GLY A 159 -26.76 -23.23 -24.15
CA GLY A 159 -28.13 -23.34 -23.64
C GLY A 159 -29.15 -22.68 -24.57
N ILE A 160 -28.89 -21.44 -24.98
CA ILE A 160 -29.75 -20.70 -25.91
C ILE A 160 -29.80 -21.41 -27.27
N SER A 161 -28.67 -21.87 -27.78
CA SER A 161 -28.59 -22.61 -29.05
C SER A 161 -29.42 -23.89 -29.04
N ASN A 162 -29.39 -24.66 -27.93
CA ASN A 162 -30.21 -25.84 -27.79
C ASN A 162 -31.71 -25.54 -27.81
N ILE A 163 -32.17 -24.50 -27.08
CA ILE A 163 -33.57 -24.08 -27.09
C ILE A 163 -33.98 -23.65 -28.49
N MET A 164 -33.15 -22.84 -29.15
CA MET A 164 -33.42 -22.34 -30.50
C MET A 164 -33.50 -23.46 -31.52
N MET A 165 -32.65 -24.50 -31.39
CA MET A 165 -32.66 -25.67 -32.26
C MET A 165 -34.00 -26.45 -32.13
N VAL A 166 -34.52 -26.61 -30.91
CA VAL A 166 -35.82 -27.26 -30.67
C VAL A 166 -36.93 -26.42 -31.27
N THR A 167 -36.96 -25.11 -31.02
CA THR A 167 -37.98 -24.21 -31.58
C THR A 167 -38.01 -24.22 -33.10
N VAL A 168 -36.83 -24.19 -33.75
CA VAL A 168 -36.74 -24.27 -35.22
C VAL A 168 -37.26 -25.61 -35.74
N LYS A 169 -36.93 -26.73 -35.07
CA LYS A 169 -37.46 -28.04 -35.44
C LYS A 169 -39.01 -28.10 -35.33
N GLU A 170 -39.60 -27.56 -34.28
CA GLU A 170 -41.05 -27.54 -34.11
C GLU A 170 -41.71 -26.68 -35.20
N ARG A 171 -41.09 -25.57 -35.63
CA ARG A 171 -41.61 -24.66 -36.65
C ARG A 171 -41.12 -24.97 -38.08
N THR A 172 -40.38 -26.06 -38.30
CA THR A 172 -39.82 -26.40 -39.61
C THR A 172 -40.87 -26.47 -40.71
N ARG A 173 -42.06 -27.02 -40.43
CA ARG A 173 -43.17 -27.12 -41.40
C ARG A 173 -43.72 -25.75 -41.75
N GLU A 174 -43.88 -24.88 -40.83
CA GLU A 174 -44.37 -23.47 -41.04
C GLU A 174 -43.33 -22.68 -41.85
N ILE A 175 -42.08 -22.76 -41.50
CA ILE A 175 -40.95 -22.12 -42.22
C ILE A 175 -40.87 -22.63 -43.66
N GLY A 176 -41.06 -23.95 -43.86
CA GLY A 176 -41.07 -24.56 -45.17
C GLY A 176 -42.19 -24.02 -46.07
N VAL A 177 -43.40 -23.88 -45.54
CA VAL A 177 -44.55 -23.33 -46.25
C VAL A 177 -44.33 -21.86 -46.63
N ARG A 178 -43.85 -21.03 -45.68
CA ARG A 178 -43.55 -19.63 -45.97
C ARG A 178 -42.49 -19.48 -47.08
N ARG A 179 -41.46 -20.33 -47.03
CA ARG A 179 -40.40 -20.34 -48.05
C ARG A 179 -40.91 -20.77 -49.43
N ALA A 180 -41.81 -21.73 -49.49
CA ALA A 180 -42.45 -22.19 -50.73
C ALA A 180 -43.34 -21.12 -51.34
N LEU A 181 -43.93 -20.23 -50.51
CA LEU A 181 -44.72 -19.04 -50.94
C LEU A 181 -43.86 -17.85 -51.30
N GLY A 182 -42.49 -17.96 -51.33
CA GLY A 182 -41.60 -16.93 -51.79
C GLY A 182 -41.11 -15.95 -50.74
N ALA A 183 -41.26 -16.24 -49.42
CA ALA A 183 -40.73 -15.39 -48.36
C ALA A 183 -39.18 -15.34 -48.40
N LYS A 184 -38.64 -14.14 -48.25
CA LYS A 184 -37.17 -13.90 -48.19
C LYS A 184 -36.63 -14.43 -46.86
N PRO A 185 -35.34 -14.83 -46.81
CA PRO A 185 -34.70 -15.33 -45.58
C PRO A 185 -34.81 -14.37 -44.38
N PHE A 186 -34.85 -13.08 -44.62
CA PHE A 186 -34.97 -12.06 -43.58
C PHE A 186 -36.37 -12.02 -42.96
N ASP A 187 -37.43 -12.31 -43.74
CA ASP A 187 -38.83 -12.34 -43.27
C ASP A 187 -39.16 -13.60 -42.45
N ILE A 188 -38.24 -14.58 -42.42
CA ILE A 188 -38.36 -15.82 -41.67
C ILE A 188 -37.60 -15.71 -40.31
N ILE A 189 -36.61 -14.84 -40.23
CA ILE A 189 -35.73 -14.68 -39.05
C ILE A 189 -36.25 -13.56 -38.11
N SER A 190 -36.98 -12.62 -38.62
CA SER A 190 -37.63 -11.55 -37.85
C SER A 190 -38.93 -12.04 -37.21
#